data_faf15b5647a1e916d3302cedd3fe4fd8
#
_entry.id   faf15b5647a1e916d3302cedd3fe4fd8
#
_cell.length_a   1.000
_cell.length_b   1.000
_cell.length_c   1.000
_cell.angle_alpha   90.00
_cell.angle_beta   90.00
_cell.angle_gamma   90.00
#
_symmetry.space_group_name_H-M   'P 1'
#
loop_
_entity.id
_entity.type
_entity.pdbx_description
1 polymer ?
#
loop_
_entity_poly.entity_id
_entity_poly.type
_entity_poly.pdbx_seq_one_letter_code
_entity_poly.pdbx_strand_id
1 'polypeptide(L)'
;MERPDGMFRLNQPLHRAVSQFVRRPDSIPCVALVDKLAYTCLRCVPRFIMALALSDIANIVSTARFDELIGELEGSFFDAKGQPYRFDEGMDAKREYAKDVASFANADGGYIVIGLATRVAGLSAGDEVAEVRPIASQYFNVDQYRKILEEWLFPQPLGIDIRFIPFGPDPEKGILVVYVPQQNERSKPFLITRTLADKKSTDLLVGFVERRLDYTAARSVVEIHHALRTGFNLERELLGRIENLELLLNRHFSVTQETENAGQASSRLQERILRLIEDAKG
;
A
#
# COMPACT_ATOMS: atom_id res chain seq x y z
N MET A 1 -61.82 -10.37 -5.07
CA MET A 1 -61.72 -10.92 -3.71
C MET A 1 -60.33 -10.54 -3.22
N GLU A 2 -60.36 -9.49 -2.57
CA GLU A 2 -59.85 -9.04 -1.28
C GLU A 2 -58.31 -8.86 -1.19
N ARG A 3 -57.95 -7.57 -1.19
CA ARG A 3 -56.71 -7.08 -0.56
C ARG A 3 -56.92 -6.98 0.94
N PRO A 4 -55.87 -6.98 1.75
CA PRO A 4 -55.86 -6.01 2.82
C PRO A 4 -54.65 -5.09 2.82
N ASP A 5 -55.01 -3.83 3.07
CA ASP A 5 -54.21 -2.70 3.43
C ASP A 5 -53.40 -2.93 4.70
N GLY A 6 -52.15 -2.48 4.69
CA GLY A 6 -51.29 -2.38 5.85
C GLY A 6 -50.53 -1.08 5.89
N MET A 7 -51.21 -0.01 6.35
CA MET A 7 -50.63 1.30 6.71
C MET A 7 -49.55 1.14 7.75
N PHE A 8 -48.31 1.56 7.46
CA PHE A 8 -47.33 1.91 8.47
C PHE A 8 -47.30 3.42 8.67
N ARG A 9 -47.75 3.83 9.85
CA ARG A 9 -47.70 5.20 10.36
C ARG A 9 -46.26 5.56 10.73
N LEU A 10 -45.71 6.58 10.12
CA LEU A 10 -44.67 7.45 10.62
C LEU A 10 -45.27 8.34 11.73
N ASN A 11 -44.75 8.27 12.94
CA ASN A 11 -44.70 9.41 13.86
C ASN A 11 -44.06 8.97 15.19
N GLN A 12 -42.90 9.47 15.53
CA GLN A 12 -42.68 10.34 16.68
C GLN A 12 -41.19 10.71 16.86
N PRO A 13 -40.92 11.94 17.31
CA PRO A 13 -39.55 12.49 17.36
C PRO A 13 -38.90 12.19 18.72
N LEU A 14 -37.66 11.72 18.70
CA LEU A 14 -36.77 11.61 19.83
C LEU A 14 -36.06 12.95 20.11
N HIS A 15 -36.76 13.87 20.80
CA HIS A 15 -36.15 14.97 21.53
C HIS A 15 -36.56 14.85 22.99
N ARG A 16 -35.63 14.50 23.88
CA ARG A 16 -35.49 14.85 25.31
C ARG A 16 -34.78 13.72 26.04
N ALA A 17 -33.51 13.92 26.32
CA ALA A 17 -32.85 13.47 27.56
C ALA A 17 -31.33 13.71 27.48
N VAL A 18 -30.90 14.96 27.51
CA VAL A 18 -29.53 15.29 27.94
C VAL A 18 -29.63 16.58 28.76
N SER A 19 -29.95 16.40 30.02
CA SER A 19 -29.63 17.41 31.04
C SER A 19 -29.94 16.79 32.41
N GLN A 20 -28.93 16.20 33.02
CA GLN A 20 -28.77 16.13 34.47
C GLN A 20 -27.63 15.18 34.81
N PHE A 21 -26.70 15.72 35.51
CA PHE A 21 -25.66 15.12 36.34
C PHE A 21 -24.24 15.56 35.94
N VAL A 22 -23.95 16.83 36.23
CA VAL A 22 -22.62 17.25 36.65
C VAL A 22 -22.76 17.82 38.05
N ARG A 23 -22.53 17.00 39.05
CA ARG A 23 -22.11 17.46 40.38
C ARG A 23 -20.65 17.04 40.55
N ARG A 24 -19.80 18.07 40.69
CA ARG A 24 -18.43 17.92 41.16
C ARG A 24 -18.48 17.66 42.68
N PRO A 25 -17.71 16.68 43.18
CA PRO A 25 -17.29 16.74 44.56
C PRO A 25 -15.92 17.39 44.70
N ASP A 26 -15.82 18.12 45.72
CA ASP A 26 -14.78 19.02 46.18
C ASP A 26 -13.38 18.40 46.31
N SER A 27 -12.42 19.26 46.07
CA SER A 27 -11.01 19.29 46.43
C SER A 27 -10.59 18.36 47.58
N ILE A 28 -9.74 17.36 47.26
CA ILE A 28 -8.87 16.71 48.23
C ILE A 28 -7.44 17.19 47.99
N PRO A 29 -6.73 17.70 49.00
CA PRO A 29 -5.39 18.22 48.83
C PRO A 29 -4.37 17.11 48.61
N CYS A 30 -3.64 17.24 47.52
CA CYS A 30 -2.50 16.41 47.15
C CYS A 30 -1.26 16.78 47.98
N VAL A 31 -1.17 16.29 49.23
CA VAL A 31 0.14 16.29 49.96
C VAL A 31 0.20 15.03 50.83
N ALA A 32 1.35 14.34 50.75
CA ALA A 32 1.78 13.22 51.58
C ALA A 32 1.22 11.81 51.29
N LEU A 33 1.77 11.16 50.25
CA LEU A 33 1.97 9.71 50.25
C LEU A 33 2.99 9.32 49.15
N VAL A 34 4.20 9.85 49.24
CA VAL A 34 5.31 9.52 48.34
C VAL A 34 6.43 8.86 49.13
N ASP A 35 6.18 7.78 49.82
CA ASP A 35 7.29 7.02 50.42
C ASP A 35 6.95 5.60 50.87
N LYS A 36 6.11 4.86 50.15
CA LYS A 36 6.00 3.40 50.45
C LYS A 36 5.48 2.52 49.30
N LEU A 37 5.68 2.87 48.02
CA LEU A 37 5.32 1.97 46.89
C LEU A 37 6.41 1.91 45.81
N ALA A 38 7.67 1.88 46.22
CA ALA A 38 8.80 1.77 45.31
C ALA A 38 9.24 0.33 45.02
N TYR A 39 8.42 -0.68 45.21
CA TYR A 39 8.74 -2.05 44.81
C TYR A 39 7.50 -2.87 44.45
N THR A 40 6.74 -2.46 43.43
CA THR A 40 5.78 -3.39 42.84
C THR A 40 5.57 -3.02 41.38
N CYS A 41 6.04 -3.93 40.53
CA CYS A 41 5.56 -4.11 39.17
C CYS A 41 6.02 -3.14 38.06
N LEU A 42 7.30 -3.20 37.74
CA LEU A 42 7.81 -2.85 36.37
C LEU A 42 7.19 -3.71 35.24
N ARG A 43 6.16 -4.52 35.53
CA ARG A 43 5.49 -5.40 34.57
C ARG A 43 4.10 -4.91 34.13
N CYS A 44 3.60 -3.79 34.63
CA CYS A 44 2.27 -3.27 34.30
C CYS A 44 2.30 -1.86 33.71
N VAL A 45 3.34 -1.53 32.95
CA VAL A 45 3.19 -0.47 31.96
C VAL A 45 2.34 -1.08 30.85
N PRO A 46 1.14 -0.54 30.53
CA PRO A 46 0.43 -0.99 29.33
C PRO A 46 1.41 -0.81 28.18
N ARG A 47 1.88 -1.92 27.61
CA ARG A 47 2.66 -1.91 26.39
C ARG A 47 1.73 -1.21 25.39
N PHE A 48 1.98 0.03 25.07
CA PHE A 48 1.35 0.67 23.93
C PHE A 48 1.74 -0.22 22.75
N ILE A 49 0.79 -1.03 22.31
CA ILE A 49 0.97 -1.93 21.18
C ILE A 49 1.03 -1.04 19.95
N MET A 50 2.23 -0.55 19.66
CA MET A 50 2.51 0.10 18.39
C MET A 50 2.74 -1.02 17.38
N ALA A 51 2.06 -0.95 16.24
CA ALA A 51 2.30 -1.89 15.14
C ALA A 51 3.80 -1.88 14.80
N LEU A 52 4.37 -3.06 14.55
CA LEU A 52 5.78 -3.22 14.21
C LEU A 52 6.14 -2.36 12.99
N ALA A 53 7.24 -1.63 13.08
CA ALA A 53 7.77 -0.93 11.93
C ALA A 53 8.40 -1.93 10.94
N LEU A 54 8.42 -1.57 9.67
CA LEU A 54 9.00 -2.40 8.61
C LEU A 54 10.46 -2.80 8.91
N SER A 55 11.24 -1.89 9.51
CA SER A 55 12.63 -2.12 9.92
C SER A 55 12.77 -3.19 11.00
N ASP A 56 11.82 -3.25 11.94
CA ASP A 56 11.86 -4.20 13.05
C ASP A 56 11.58 -5.61 12.51
N ILE A 57 10.58 -5.74 11.64
CA ILE A 57 10.26 -7.01 10.97
C ILE A 57 11.46 -7.46 10.13
N ALA A 58 12.08 -6.56 9.36
CA ALA A 58 13.26 -6.86 8.55
C ALA A 58 14.43 -7.39 9.42
N ASN A 59 14.66 -6.79 10.59
CA ASN A 59 15.68 -7.23 11.52
C ASN A 59 15.37 -8.62 12.10
N ILE A 60 14.13 -8.88 12.53
CA ILE A 60 13.68 -10.19 13.02
C ILE A 60 13.85 -11.27 11.95
N VAL A 61 13.43 -11.00 10.72
CA VAL A 61 13.56 -11.93 9.59
C VAL A 61 15.03 -12.20 9.26
N SER A 62 15.87 -11.17 9.19
CA SER A 62 17.30 -11.32 8.86
C SER A 62 18.10 -12.09 9.90
N THR A 63 17.69 -12.00 11.16
CA THR A 63 18.33 -12.68 12.30
C THR A 63 17.63 -13.98 12.70
N ALA A 64 16.55 -14.35 11.97
CA ALA A 64 15.72 -15.54 12.25
C ALA A 64 15.18 -15.61 13.70
N ARG A 65 14.89 -14.46 14.32
CA ARG A 65 14.37 -14.38 15.70
C ARG A 65 12.86 -14.34 15.74
N PHE A 66 12.20 -15.29 15.10
CA PHE A 66 10.75 -15.30 14.95
C PHE A 66 9.96 -15.38 16.25
N ASP A 67 10.58 -15.86 17.34
CA ASP A 67 9.96 -15.87 18.67
C ASP A 67 9.66 -14.44 19.18
N GLU A 68 10.36 -13.42 18.69
CA GLU A 68 10.09 -12.02 19.02
C GLU A 68 8.79 -11.50 18.44
N LEU A 69 8.21 -12.19 17.44
CA LEU A 69 6.91 -11.85 16.90
C LEU A 69 5.74 -12.31 17.77
N ILE A 70 5.97 -13.19 18.76
CA ILE A 70 4.91 -13.68 19.64
C ILE A 70 4.37 -12.51 20.48
N GLY A 71 3.07 -12.31 20.43
CA GLY A 71 2.36 -11.22 21.10
C GLY A 71 2.31 -9.92 20.27
N GLU A 72 2.89 -9.89 19.08
CA GLU A 72 2.76 -8.76 18.16
C GLU A 72 1.49 -8.90 17.32
N LEU A 73 0.88 -7.76 16.99
CA LEU A 73 -0.32 -7.68 16.16
C LEU A 73 0.05 -7.61 14.67
N GLU A 74 -0.80 -8.20 13.85
CA GLU A 74 -0.79 -7.89 12.43
C GLU A 74 -0.99 -6.39 12.19
N GLY A 75 -0.42 -5.89 11.11
CA GLY A 75 -0.46 -4.46 10.83
C GLY A 75 -0.24 -4.12 9.36
N SER A 76 0.03 -2.86 9.09
CA SER A 76 0.22 -2.37 7.72
C SER A 76 1.40 -3.01 7.00
N PHE A 77 2.42 -3.48 7.73
CA PHE A 77 3.64 -4.06 7.19
C PHE A 77 3.81 -5.55 7.47
N PHE A 78 2.85 -6.16 8.16
CA PHE A 78 2.99 -7.51 8.65
C PHE A 78 1.68 -8.29 8.57
N ASP A 79 1.75 -9.49 8.00
CA ASP A 79 0.65 -10.46 7.92
C ASP A 79 1.19 -11.84 8.30
N ALA A 80 0.56 -12.49 9.27
CA ALA A 80 0.96 -13.78 9.79
C ALA A 80 0.03 -14.88 9.28
N LYS A 81 0.60 -15.99 8.84
CA LYS A 81 -0.15 -17.14 8.35
C LYS A 81 0.26 -18.40 9.08
N GLY A 82 -0.70 -19.13 9.66
CA GLY A 82 -0.44 -20.37 10.37
C GLY A 82 -0.12 -21.56 9.46
N GLN A 83 -0.54 -21.49 8.19
CA GLN A 83 -0.40 -22.58 7.23
C GLN A 83 0.09 -22.05 5.88
N PRO A 84 0.85 -22.87 5.10
CA PRO A 84 1.23 -22.50 3.75
C PRO A 84 0.00 -22.46 2.83
N TYR A 85 0.09 -21.66 1.77
CA TYR A 85 -0.91 -21.68 0.71
C TYR A 85 -0.86 -23.02 -0.04
N ARG A 86 -1.97 -23.76 -0.02
CA ARG A 86 -2.13 -25.07 -0.66
C ARG A 86 -2.51 -24.90 -2.15
N PHE A 87 -1.54 -24.57 -2.99
CA PHE A 87 -1.78 -24.29 -4.41
C PHE A 87 -2.24 -25.49 -5.23
N ASP A 88 -2.03 -26.69 -4.72
CA ASP A 88 -2.51 -27.96 -5.25
C ASP A 88 -3.98 -28.22 -4.96
N GLU A 89 -4.55 -27.64 -3.92
CA GLU A 89 -5.94 -27.82 -3.51
C GLU A 89 -6.95 -26.99 -4.31
N GLY A 90 -6.48 -26.04 -5.15
CA GLY A 90 -7.37 -25.28 -6.01
C GLY A 90 -7.02 -23.82 -6.25
N MET A 91 -7.97 -23.11 -6.85
CA MET A 91 -7.80 -21.71 -7.25
C MET A 91 -7.91 -20.73 -6.07
N ASP A 92 -8.56 -21.11 -5.00
CA ASP A 92 -8.80 -20.23 -3.84
C ASP A 92 -7.49 -19.87 -3.13
N ALA A 93 -6.59 -20.83 -2.92
CA ALA A 93 -5.28 -20.57 -2.32
C ALA A 93 -4.41 -19.66 -3.20
N LYS A 94 -4.48 -19.81 -4.53
CA LYS A 94 -3.76 -18.95 -5.47
C LYS A 94 -4.30 -17.52 -5.44
N ARG A 95 -5.63 -17.38 -5.38
CA ARG A 95 -6.29 -16.09 -5.28
C ARG A 95 -5.94 -15.39 -3.97
N GLU A 96 -5.97 -16.13 -2.86
CA GLU A 96 -5.64 -15.60 -1.54
C GLU A 96 -4.21 -15.08 -1.50
N TYR A 97 -3.26 -15.86 -1.99
CA TYR A 97 -1.86 -15.44 -2.08
C TYR A 97 -1.68 -14.19 -2.97
N ALA A 98 -2.28 -14.19 -4.16
CA ALA A 98 -2.24 -13.03 -5.05
C ALA A 98 -2.87 -11.79 -4.41
N LYS A 99 -3.99 -11.96 -3.68
CA LYS A 99 -4.66 -10.88 -2.94
C LYS A 99 -3.76 -10.30 -1.84
N ASP A 100 -3.11 -11.16 -1.06
CA ASP A 100 -2.25 -10.73 0.03
C ASP A 100 -1.03 -9.96 -0.52
N VAL A 101 -0.37 -10.46 -1.56
CA VAL A 101 0.74 -9.76 -2.22
C VAL A 101 0.29 -8.45 -2.87
N ALA A 102 -0.84 -8.45 -3.58
CA ALA A 102 -1.38 -7.23 -4.20
C ALA A 102 -1.71 -6.16 -3.16
N SER A 103 -2.20 -6.56 -1.98
CA SER A 103 -2.55 -5.63 -0.92
C SER A 103 -1.33 -4.86 -0.40
N PHE A 104 -0.19 -5.52 -0.21
CA PHE A 104 1.07 -4.89 0.16
C PHE A 104 1.68 -4.09 -0.99
N ALA A 105 1.62 -4.60 -2.22
CA ALA A 105 2.15 -3.88 -3.38
C ALA A 105 1.40 -2.56 -3.64
N ASN A 106 0.11 -2.50 -3.35
CA ASN A 106 -0.71 -1.29 -3.45
C ASN A 106 -0.54 -0.33 -2.26
N ALA A 107 -0.04 -0.85 -1.12
CA ALA A 107 0.33 -0.07 0.05
C ALA A 107 1.83 0.30 0.02
N ASP A 108 2.47 0.30 1.17
CA ASP A 108 3.88 0.66 1.35
C ASP A 108 4.83 -0.56 1.39
N GLY A 109 4.36 -1.72 0.93
CA GLY A 109 5.08 -2.97 1.04
C GLY A 109 4.87 -3.64 2.40
N GLY A 110 5.58 -4.77 2.64
CA GLY A 110 5.48 -5.51 3.91
C GLY A 110 5.95 -6.95 3.82
N TYR A 111 5.65 -7.69 4.86
CA TYR A 111 6.04 -9.09 5.03
C TYR A 111 4.82 -9.97 5.25
N ILE A 112 4.74 -11.06 4.50
CA ILE A 112 3.85 -12.19 4.79
C ILE A 112 4.74 -13.27 5.39
N VAL A 113 4.48 -13.64 6.65
CA VAL A 113 5.27 -14.62 7.37
C VAL A 113 4.42 -15.85 7.66
N ILE A 114 4.79 -16.97 7.06
CA ILE A 114 4.04 -18.22 7.08
C ILE A 114 4.73 -19.22 8.02
N GLY A 115 3.98 -19.75 8.94
CA GLY A 115 4.47 -20.56 10.06
C GLY A 115 4.27 -19.86 11.41
N LEU A 116 3.36 -18.89 11.47
CA LEU A 116 2.95 -18.18 12.69
C LEU A 116 1.47 -18.40 12.92
N ALA A 117 1.10 -19.09 13.99
CA ALA A 117 -0.30 -19.22 14.38
C ALA A 117 -0.79 -17.93 15.04
N THR A 118 -1.94 -17.44 14.62
CA THR A 118 -2.57 -16.24 15.18
C THR A 118 -3.77 -16.57 16.04
N ARG A 119 -4.15 -15.64 16.89
CA ARG A 119 -5.41 -15.63 17.64
C ARG A 119 -6.02 -14.24 17.61
N VAL A 120 -7.32 -14.16 17.71
CA VAL A 120 -8.02 -12.88 17.84
C VAL A 120 -7.57 -12.19 19.13
N ALA A 121 -7.01 -11.00 19.02
CA ALA A 121 -6.59 -10.21 20.17
C ALA A 121 -7.79 -9.54 20.82
N GLY A 122 -8.28 -10.09 21.91
CA GLY A 122 -9.26 -9.53 22.86
C GLY A 122 -10.22 -8.47 22.34
N LEU A 123 -10.21 -7.28 22.97
CA LEU A 123 -10.99 -6.10 22.56
C LEU A 123 -10.31 -5.26 21.47
N SER A 124 -9.09 -5.59 21.07
CA SER A 124 -8.35 -4.90 20.02
C SER A 124 -8.73 -5.49 18.66
N ALA A 125 -8.95 -4.63 17.70
CA ALA A 125 -9.12 -5.06 16.31
C ALA A 125 -7.78 -5.61 15.79
N GLY A 126 -7.76 -6.86 15.31
CA GLY A 126 -6.62 -7.50 14.69
C GLY A 126 -6.25 -8.86 15.28
N ASP A 127 -5.47 -9.61 14.53
CA ASP A 127 -4.93 -10.88 14.91
C ASP A 127 -3.54 -10.72 15.55
N GLU A 128 -3.33 -11.42 16.67
CA GLU A 128 -2.06 -11.45 17.42
C GLU A 128 -1.35 -12.77 17.16
N VAL A 129 -0.05 -12.73 16.95
CA VAL A 129 0.77 -13.93 16.84
C VAL A 129 0.78 -14.66 18.20
N ALA A 130 0.20 -15.85 18.22
CA ALA A 130 0.12 -16.66 19.43
C ALA A 130 1.31 -17.61 19.60
N GLU A 131 1.82 -18.15 18.50
CA GLU A 131 2.83 -19.22 18.52
C GLU A 131 3.57 -19.28 17.19
N VAL A 132 4.86 -19.61 17.24
CA VAL A 132 5.64 -19.98 16.06
C VAL A 132 5.44 -21.48 15.78
N ARG A 133 4.93 -21.79 14.57
CA ARG A 133 4.67 -23.17 14.08
C ARG A 133 5.42 -23.42 12.78
N PRO A 134 6.71 -23.80 12.83
CA PRO A 134 7.49 -24.04 11.63
C PRO A 134 6.82 -25.05 10.70
N ILE A 135 6.78 -24.74 9.42
CA ILE A 135 6.20 -25.59 8.36
C ILE A 135 7.29 -26.47 7.74
N ALA A 136 6.90 -27.61 7.16
CA ALA A 136 7.85 -28.49 6.48
C ALA A 136 8.30 -27.88 5.13
N SER A 137 9.57 -28.00 4.81
CA SER A 137 10.21 -27.47 3.60
C SER A 137 9.58 -28.00 2.30
N GLN A 138 9.00 -29.20 2.32
CA GLN A 138 8.31 -29.80 1.18
C GLN A 138 7.12 -28.98 0.66
N TYR A 139 6.54 -28.09 1.49
CA TYR A 139 5.46 -27.18 1.08
C TYR A 139 5.97 -25.90 0.43
N PHE A 140 7.29 -25.78 0.29
CA PHE A 140 7.93 -24.61 -0.27
C PHE A 140 8.46 -24.87 -1.68
N ASN A 141 7.89 -24.18 -2.66
CA ASN A 141 8.38 -24.17 -4.03
C ASN A 141 8.36 -22.72 -4.54
N VAL A 142 9.53 -22.09 -4.52
CA VAL A 142 9.71 -20.67 -4.93
C VAL A 142 9.14 -20.40 -6.31
N ASP A 143 9.40 -21.30 -7.27
CA ASP A 143 8.98 -21.12 -8.65
C ASP A 143 7.47 -21.14 -8.78
N GLN A 144 6.79 -21.97 -7.98
CA GLN A 144 5.33 -22.00 -7.94
C GLN A 144 4.75 -20.69 -7.38
N TYR A 145 5.34 -20.15 -6.31
CA TYR A 145 4.95 -18.86 -5.75
C TYR A 145 5.12 -17.73 -6.76
N ARG A 146 6.26 -17.66 -7.45
CA ARG A 146 6.54 -16.67 -8.49
C ARG A 146 5.58 -16.78 -9.67
N LYS A 147 5.39 -18.01 -10.17
CA LYS A 147 4.49 -18.27 -11.30
C LYS A 147 3.05 -17.81 -11.02
N ILE A 148 2.57 -17.97 -9.78
CA ILE A 148 1.24 -17.50 -9.42
C ILE A 148 1.18 -15.97 -9.50
N LEU A 149 2.19 -15.25 -9.02
CA LEU A 149 2.21 -13.80 -9.13
C LEU A 149 2.21 -13.34 -10.60
N GLU A 150 3.01 -14.01 -11.45
CA GLU A 150 3.06 -13.73 -12.88
C GLU A 150 1.71 -13.95 -13.58
N GLU A 151 0.97 -14.97 -13.17
CA GLU A 151 -0.32 -15.31 -13.77
C GLU A 151 -1.50 -14.51 -13.22
N TRP A 152 -1.41 -14.00 -11.98
CA TRP A 152 -2.55 -13.46 -11.27
C TRP A 152 -2.48 -11.96 -11.00
N LEU A 153 -1.31 -11.32 -11.14
CA LEU A 153 -1.14 -9.89 -10.89
C LEU A 153 -0.75 -9.12 -12.15
N PHE A 154 -1.33 -7.95 -12.29
CA PHE A 154 -0.94 -6.99 -13.32
C PHE A 154 -0.99 -5.54 -12.80
N PRO A 155 0.05 -4.72 -13.02
CA PRO A 155 1.38 -5.14 -13.49
C PRO A 155 2.05 -6.09 -12.49
N GLN A 156 3.19 -6.67 -12.84
CA GLN A 156 3.93 -7.53 -11.90
C GLN A 156 4.66 -6.67 -10.87
N PRO A 157 4.51 -6.94 -9.57
CA PRO A 157 5.30 -6.27 -8.54
C PRO A 157 6.79 -6.65 -8.68
N LEU A 158 7.65 -5.65 -8.51
CA LEU A 158 9.09 -5.82 -8.68
C LEU A 158 9.78 -6.11 -7.34
N GLY A 159 10.86 -6.91 -7.39
CA GLY A 159 11.74 -7.11 -6.24
C GLY A 159 11.15 -7.97 -5.11
N ILE A 160 10.09 -8.73 -5.36
CA ILE A 160 9.54 -9.66 -4.36
C ILE A 160 10.59 -10.72 -4.03
N ASP A 161 10.85 -10.88 -2.73
CA ASP A 161 11.77 -11.87 -2.20
C ASP A 161 11.01 -12.96 -1.43
N ILE A 162 11.24 -14.20 -1.81
CA ILE A 162 10.55 -15.36 -1.24
C ILE A 162 11.60 -16.31 -0.72
N ARG A 163 11.64 -16.51 0.60
CA ARG A 163 12.65 -17.29 1.27
C ARG A 163 12.07 -18.25 2.28
N PHE A 164 12.63 -19.45 2.34
CA PHE A 164 12.44 -20.39 3.42
C PHE A 164 13.62 -20.29 4.39
N ILE A 165 13.34 -20.04 5.64
CA ILE A 165 14.34 -19.86 6.70
C ILE A 165 14.18 -21.03 7.66
N PRO A 166 15.12 -21.98 7.74
CA PRO A 166 15.07 -23.06 8.72
C PRO A 166 14.94 -22.50 10.14
N PHE A 167 14.03 -23.08 10.92
CA PHE A 167 13.76 -22.59 12.28
C PHE A 167 13.34 -23.74 13.21
N GLY A 168 13.94 -23.79 14.38
CA GLY A 168 13.73 -24.86 15.35
C GLY A 168 14.75 -25.98 15.24
N PRO A 169 14.54 -27.11 15.97
CA PRO A 169 15.50 -28.22 16.04
C PRO A 169 15.53 -29.09 14.79
N ASP A 170 14.49 -29.03 13.97
CA ASP A 170 14.33 -29.83 12.75
C ASP A 170 14.72 -28.99 11.53
N PRO A 171 15.83 -29.28 10.82
CA PRO A 171 16.27 -28.52 9.67
C PRO A 171 15.31 -28.59 8.46
N GLU A 172 14.43 -29.58 8.43
CA GLU A 172 13.38 -29.72 7.40
C GLU A 172 12.15 -28.82 7.69
N LYS A 173 12.14 -28.15 8.82
CA LYS A 173 11.10 -27.18 9.19
C LYS A 173 11.62 -25.77 9.28
N GLY A 174 10.76 -24.81 8.96
CA GLY A 174 11.15 -23.42 9.00
C GLY A 174 9.95 -22.48 8.78
N ILE A 175 10.30 -21.23 8.60
CA ILE A 175 9.37 -20.13 8.33
C ILE A 175 9.53 -19.72 6.88
N LEU A 176 8.42 -19.62 6.17
CA LEU A 176 8.40 -19.08 4.83
C LEU A 176 8.08 -17.60 4.90
N VAL A 177 8.94 -16.79 4.31
CA VAL A 177 8.81 -15.34 4.30
C VAL A 177 8.65 -14.86 2.86
N VAL A 178 7.61 -14.06 2.62
CA VAL A 178 7.42 -13.31 1.37
C VAL A 178 7.55 -11.83 1.71
N TYR A 179 8.61 -11.22 1.22
CA TYR A 179 8.81 -9.78 1.32
C TYR A 179 8.33 -9.08 0.05
N VAL A 180 7.43 -8.14 0.22
CA VAL A 180 6.94 -7.28 -0.86
C VAL A 180 7.52 -5.89 -0.62
N PRO A 181 8.49 -5.43 -1.43
CA PRO A 181 9.04 -4.09 -1.26
C PRO A 181 8.00 -3.04 -1.65
N GLN A 182 8.18 -1.82 -1.15
CA GLN A 182 7.41 -0.67 -1.60
C GLN A 182 7.56 -0.51 -3.12
N GLN A 183 6.44 -0.40 -3.80
CA GLN A 183 6.38 -0.26 -5.24
C GLN A 183 6.34 1.20 -5.67
N ASN A 184 6.77 1.47 -6.90
CA ASN A 184 6.68 2.80 -7.47
C ASN A 184 5.20 3.20 -7.64
N GLU A 185 4.83 4.41 -7.21
CA GLU A 185 3.47 4.94 -7.33
C GLU A 185 2.93 4.93 -8.77
N ARG A 186 3.81 5.10 -9.76
CA ARG A 186 3.44 5.05 -11.18
C ARG A 186 3.06 3.64 -11.66
N SER A 187 3.46 2.62 -10.93
CA SER A 187 3.12 1.22 -11.25
C SER A 187 1.83 0.77 -10.60
N LYS A 188 1.33 1.52 -9.61
CA LYS A 188 0.05 1.24 -8.95
C LYS A 188 -1.13 1.67 -9.84
N PRO A 189 -2.27 0.98 -9.80
CA PRO A 189 -2.58 -0.14 -8.93
C PRO A 189 -2.15 -1.51 -9.50
N PHE A 190 -1.78 -2.42 -8.59
CA PHE A 190 -1.59 -3.84 -8.88
C PHE A 190 -2.94 -4.55 -8.78
N LEU A 191 -3.38 -5.13 -9.87
CA LEU A 191 -4.71 -5.71 -10.01
C LEU A 191 -4.65 -7.24 -9.99
N ILE A 192 -5.63 -7.88 -9.37
CA ILE A 192 -5.81 -9.33 -9.44
C ILE A 192 -6.60 -9.63 -10.72
N THR A 193 -5.97 -10.36 -11.65
CA THR A 193 -6.51 -10.58 -13.01
C THR A 193 -7.40 -11.82 -13.14
N ARG A 194 -7.43 -12.69 -12.12
CA ARG A 194 -8.19 -13.95 -12.14
C ARG A 194 -9.10 -14.07 -10.93
N THR A 195 -10.06 -13.16 -10.79
CA THR A 195 -11.12 -13.29 -9.80
C THR A 195 -12.31 -13.96 -10.47
N LEU A 196 -12.63 -15.20 -10.07
CA LEU A 196 -13.83 -15.88 -10.52
C LEU A 196 -14.99 -15.45 -9.62
N ALA A 197 -16.03 -14.88 -10.20
CA ALA A 197 -17.25 -14.54 -9.46
C ALA A 197 -18.04 -15.80 -9.09
N ASP A 198 -17.95 -16.83 -9.91
CA ASP A 198 -18.59 -18.13 -9.70
C ASP A 198 -17.84 -19.22 -10.45
N LYS A 199 -17.93 -20.49 -10.00
CA LYS A 199 -17.29 -21.67 -10.65
C LYS A 199 -17.78 -21.89 -12.09
N LYS A 200 -18.86 -21.24 -12.50
CA LYS A 200 -19.47 -21.35 -13.82
C LYS A 200 -19.24 -20.14 -14.71
N SER A 201 -18.71 -19.03 -14.18
CA SER A 201 -18.46 -17.81 -14.95
C SER A 201 -17.08 -17.86 -15.59
N THR A 202 -17.01 -17.61 -16.88
CA THR A 202 -15.76 -17.38 -17.62
C THR A 202 -15.36 -15.90 -17.61
N ASP A 203 -16.12 -15.06 -16.94
CA ASP A 203 -15.88 -13.62 -16.92
C ASP A 203 -14.68 -13.28 -16.06
N LEU A 204 -13.79 -12.48 -16.62
CA LEU A 204 -12.60 -11.98 -15.93
C LEU A 204 -13.02 -10.81 -15.05
N LEU A 205 -13.06 -11.03 -13.74
CA LEU A 205 -13.22 -9.95 -12.78
C LEU A 205 -11.85 -9.43 -12.36
N VAL A 206 -11.67 -8.13 -12.43
CA VAL A 206 -10.47 -7.45 -11.96
C VAL A 206 -10.67 -7.03 -10.51
N GLY A 207 -9.81 -7.52 -9.62
CA GLY A 207 -9.81 -7.14 -8.21
C GLY A 207 -8.76 -6.07 -7.92
N PHE A 208 -9.16 -5.03 -7.19
CA PHE A 208 -8.25 -4.02 -6.64
C PHE A 208 -8.34 -4.04 -5.11
N VAL A 209 -7.25 -4.42 -4.48
CA VAL A 209 -7.13 -4.55 -3.02
C VAL A 209 -5.95 -3.73 -2.51
N GLU A 210 -6.04 -3.30 -1.25
CA GLU A 210 -5.00 -2.55 -0.56
C GLU A 210 -4.92 -3.02 0.89
N ARG A 211 -3.74 -3.06 1.47
CA ARG A 211 -3.56 -3.34 2.89
C ARG A 211 -3.94 -2.12 3.71
N ARG A 212 -4.84 -2.30 4.68
CA ARG A 212 -5.24 -1.28 5.66
C ARG A 212 -5.10 -1.87 7.04
N LEU A 213 -4.12 -1.37 7.77
CA LEU A 213 -3.81 -1.89 9.09
C LEU A 213 -3.60 -3.43 9.05
N ASP A 214 -4.47 -4.17 9.68
CA ASP A 214 -4.45 -5.62 9.85
C ASP A 214 -5.27 -6.41 8.81
N TYR A 215 -5.93 -5.73 7.87
CA TYR A 215 -6.77 -6.40 6.89
C TYR A 215 -6.53 -5.93 5.44
N THR A 216 -6.89 -6.79 4.51
CA THR A 216 -6.92 -6.48 3.08
C THR A 216 -8.29 -5.92 2.71
N ALA A 217 -8.35 -4.65 2.32
CA ALA A 217 -9.57 -3.98 1.89
C ALA A 217 -9.71 -4.04 0.37
N ALA A 218 -10.90 -4.43 -0.12
CA ALA A 218 -11.24 -4.24 -1.52
C ALA A 218 -11.60 -2.77 -1.77
N ARG A 219 -11.08 -2.20 -2.85
CA ARG A 219 -11.45 -0.85 -3.27
C ARG A 219 -12.87 -0.86 -3.82
N SER A 220 -13.65 0.13 -3.43
CA SER A 220 -14.99 0.33 -3.96
C SER A 220 -14.94 0.78 -5.44
N VAL A 221 -16.03 0.57 -6.17
CA VAL A 221 -16.17 1.06 -7.56
C VAL A 221 -15.91 2.58 -7.65
N VAL A 222 -16.29 3.34 -6.63
CA VAL A 222 -16.06 4.80 -6.56
C VAL A 222 -14.57 5.11 -6.45
N GLU A 223 -13.84 4.41 -5.57
CA GLU A 223 -12.39 4.58 -5.41
C GLU A 223 -11.63 4.17 -6.68
N ILE A 224 -12.03 3.08 -7.32
CA ILE A 224 -11.46 2.63 -8.62
C ILE A 224 -11.71 3.70 -9.68
N HIS A 225 -12.95 4.20 -9.78
CA HIS A 225 -13.30 5.26 -10.71
C HIS A 225 -12.45 6.52 -10.48
N HIS A 226 -12.27 6.95 -9.23
CA HIS A 226 -11.42 8.10 -8.90
C HIS A 226 -9.97 7.87 -9.28
N ALA A 227 -9.41 6.70 -9.02
CA ALA A 227 -8.03 6.35 -9.38
C ALA A 227 -7.82 6.40 -10.90
N LEU A 228 -8.73 5.81 -11.68
CA LEU A 228 -8.70 5.86 -13.15
C LEU A 228 -8.84 7.29 -13.67
N ARG A 229 -9.80 8.05 -13.14
CA ARG A 229 -10.02 9.44 -13.54
C ARG A 229 -8.79 10.31 -13.25
N THR A 230 -8.14 10.12 -12.13
CA THR A 230 -6.90 10.84 -11.77
C THR A 230 -5.79 10.49 -12.74
N GLY A 231 -5.61 9.22 -13.10
CA GLY A 231 -4.64 8.78 -14.10
C GLY A 231 -4.88 9.43 -15.47
N PHE A 232 -6.09 9.41 -15.98
CA PHE A 232 -6.45 10.04 -17.26
C PHE A 232 -6.28 11.57 -17.24
N ASN A 233 -6.58 12.22 -16.11
CA ASN A 233 -6.39 13.67 -16.01
C ASN A 233 -4.91 14.04 -15.96
N LEU A 234 -4.08 13.24 -15.28
CA LEU A 234 -2.63 13.45 -15.22
C LEU A 234 -2.01 13.28 -16.60
N GLU A 235 -2.41 12.28 -17.37
CA GLU A 235 -1.95 12.08 -18.75
C GLU A 235 -2.28 13.29 -19.63
N ARG A 236 -3.52 13.77 -19.57
CA ARG A 236 -3.96 14.95 -20.32
C ARG A 236 -3.19 16.21 -19.93
N GLU A 237 -2.93 16.41 -18.64
CA GLU A 237 -2.14 17.53 -18.14
C GLU A 237 -0.69 17.46 -18.64
N LEU A 238 -0.07 16.28 -18.61
CA LEU A 238 1.29 16.07 -19.12
C LEU A 238 1.38 16.33 -20.62
N LEU A 239 0.43 15.84 -21.41
CA LEU A 239 0.36 16.10 -22.84
C LEU A 239 0.23 17.61 -23.11
N GLY A 240 -0.65 18.30 -22.40
CA GLY A 240 -0.79 19.75 -22.52
C GLY A 240 0.48 20.53 -22.15
N ARG A 241 1.25 20.06 -21.16
CA ARG A 241 2.56 20.64 -20.82
C ARG A 241 3.60 20.40 -21.92
N ILE A 242 3.62 19.21 -22.52
CA ILE A 242 4.52 18.89 -23.65
C ILE A 242 4.21 19.79 -24.85
N GLU A 243 2.94 19.91 -25.24
CA GLU A 243 2.50 20.79 -26.32
C GLU A 243 2.91 22.26 -26.08
N ASN A 244 2.74 22.73 -24.83
CA ASN A 244 3.18 24.08 -24.46
C ASN A 244 4.70 24.27 -24.57
N LEU A 245 5.50 23.27 -24.18
CA LEU A 245 6.94 23.29 -24.30
C LEU A 245 7.36 23.29 -25.77
N GLU A 246 6.74 22.53 -26.64
CA GLU A 246 6.97 22.50 -28.06
C GLU A 246 6.68 23.87 -28.68
N LEU A 247 5.58 24.52 -28.32
CA LEU A 247 5.24 25.87 -28.78
C LEU A 247 6.30 26.90 -28.34
N LEU A 248 6.76 26.82 -27.08
CA LEU A 248 7.81 27.72 -26.58
C LEU A 248 9.15 27.53 -27.29
N LEU A 249 9.54 26.28 -27.53
CA LEU A 249 10.74 25.93 -28.28
C LEU A 249 10.69 26.47 -29.72
N ASN A 250 9.59 26.23 -30.43
CA ASN A 250 9.40 26.69 -31.78
C ASN A 250 9.44 28.21 -31.86
N ARG A 251 8.83 28.89 -30.89
CA ARG A 251 8.90 30.37 -30.80
C ARG A 251 10.33 30.87 -30.56
N HIS A 252 11.05 30.19 -29.66
CA HIS A 252 12.45 30.55 -29.39
C HIS A 252 13.33 30.38 -30.63
N PHE A 253 13.20 29.28 -31.35
CA PHE A 253 13.94 29.02 -32.59
C PHE A 253 13.61 30.05 -33.69
N SER A 254 12.33 30.44 -33.82
CA SER A 254 11.91 31.45 -34.78
C SER A 254 12.57 32.84 -34.49
N VAL A 255 12.55 33.24 -33.21
CA VAL A 255 13.19 34.50 -32.78
C VAL A 255 14.72 34.47 -33.00
N THR A 256 15.36 33.33 -32.74
CA THR A 256 16.80 33.17 -32.95
C THR A 256 17.15 33.26 -34.42
N GLN A 257 16.36 32.64 -35.30
CA GLN A 257 16.55 32.75 -36.75
C GLN A 257 16.36 34.19 -37.26
N GLU A 258 15.37 34.91 -36.75
CA GLU A 258 15.15 36.34 -37.13
C GLU A 258 16.30 37.22 -36.68
N THR A 259 16.86 37.00 -35.48
CA THR A 259 18.03 37.77 -35.00
C THR A 259 19.29 37.44 -35.77
N GLU A 260 19.52 36.18 -36.13
CA GLU A 260 20.65 35.80 -37.00
C GLU A 260 20.54 36.42 -38.40
N ASN A 261 19.34 36.37 -38.99
CA ASN A 261 19.09 37.01 -40.30
C ASN A 261 19.26 38.52 -40.24
N ALA A 262 18.82 39.19 -39.18
CA ALA A 262 19.02 40.62 -38.97
C ALA A 262 20.52 40.99 -38.80
N GLY A 263 21.27 40.16 -38.07
CA GLY A 263 22.72 40.30 -37.91
C GLY A 263 23.47 40.17 -39.24
N GLN A 264 23.10 39.18 -40.06
CA GLN A 264 23.69 39.01 -41.40
C GLN A 264 23.35 40.14 -42.33
N ALA A 265 22.11 40.66 -42.29
CA ALA A 265 21.70 41.78 -43.07
C ALA A 265 22.48 43.06 -42.69
N SER A 266 22.69 43.30 -41.40
CA SER A 266 23.47 44.36 -40.84
C SER A 266 24.96 44.32 -41.31
N SER A 267 25.56 43.13 -41.24
CA SER A 267 26.96 42.94 -41.74
C SER A 267 27.09 43.17 -43.19
N ARG A 268 26.14 42.71 -44.01
CA ARG A 268 26.15 43.00 -45.47
C ARG A 268 26.03 44.51 -45.80
N LEU A 269 25.25 45.20 -45.01
CA LEU A 269 25.05 46.63 -45.15
C LEU A 269 26.35 47.41 -44.78
N GLN A 270 27.02 47.00 -43.72
CA GLN A 270 28.32 47.53 -43.32
C GLN A 270 29.40 47.32 -44.39
N GLU A 271 29.50 46.10 -44.92
CA GLU A 271 30.46 45.84 -46.05
C GLU A 271 30.17 46.71 -47.27
N ARG A 272 28.88 46.87 -47.57
CA ARG A 272 28.51 47.74 -48.74
C ARG A 272 28.81 49.19 -48.50
N ILE A 273 28.65 49.75 -47.31
CA ILE A 273 29.02 51.09 -46.93
C ILE A 273 30.54 51.26 -47.01
N LEU A 274 31.31 50.28 -46.47
CA LEU A 274 32.76 50.32 -46.54
C LEU A 274 33.29 50.39 -48.01
N ARG A 275 32.75 49.59 -48.93
CA ARG A 275 33.09 49.63 -50.37
C ARG A 275 32.75 50.93 -50.98
N LEU A 276 31.58 51.52 -50.69
CA LEU A 276 31.22 52.84 -51.21
C LEU A 276 32.14 53.95 -50.71
N ILE A 277 32.65 53.85 -49.49
CA ILE A 277 33.64 54.79 -48.94
C ILE A 277 35.01 54.63 -49.63
N GLU A 278 35.42 53.41 -49.94
CA GLU A 278 36.65 53.13 -50.68
C GLU A 278 36.59 53.66 -52.13
N ASP A 279 35.49 53.39 -52.82
CA ASP A 279 35.23 53.86 -54.17
C ASP A 279 35.18 55.42 -54.26
N ALA A 280 34.78 56.11 -53.19
CA ALA A 280 34.71 57.56 -53.12
C ALA A 280 36.07 58.24 -52.82
N LYS A 281 37.07 57.45 -52.40
CA LYS A 281 38.44 57.95 -52.10
C LYS A 281 39.43 57.75 -53.24
N GLY A 282 39.09 57.00 -54.29
CA GLY A 282 39.90 56.83 -55.51
C GLY A 282 39.50 57.78 -56.60
#